data_f77b558513871a58d2168f73243ae357
#
_entry.id   f77b558513871a58d2168f73243ae357
#
_cell.length_a   1.000
_cell.length_b   1.000
_cell.length_c   1.000
_cell.angle_alpha   90.00
_cell.angle_beta   90.00
_cell.angle_gamma   90.00
#
_symmetry.space_group_name_H-M   'P 1'
#
loop_
_entity.id
_entity.type
_entity.pdbx_description
1 polymer ?
#
loop_
_entity_poly.entity_id
_entity_poly.type
_entity_poly.pdbx_seq_one_letter_code
_entity_poly.pdbx_strand_id
1 'polypeptide(L)'
;MTVATASARTLNIGPIALDVPVVLAPMAGITNTAFRRLCREYGAGLYVSEMITSRALVERNETTMRLIRHHESETPRSIQLYGVDPHTISEAVRIIVAEDHADHIDLNFGCPVPKVTRKGGGAALPWKSSLFSQIVTQAVKAAGDVPLTIKMRKGIDPDHLTFLDAGRAAEDAGVSAIALHARTASEFYSGFADWNAIGELKQAVTSVPVLGNGDIWSADDAVRMMQQTDCDGVVVGRGCLGRPWLFGELAEAFGAESVSYTHLTLPTTPYV
;
A
#
# COMPACT_ATOMS: atom_id res chain seq x y z
N MET A 1 6.45 -30.83 4.20
CA MET A 1 5.57 -30.13 5.16
C MET A 1 4.42 -29.59 4.36
N THR A 2 3.20 -30.02 4.63
CA THR A 2 2.00 -29.58 3.90
C THR A 2 1.72 -28.13 4.33
N VAL A 3 1.83 -27.20 3.39
CA VAL A 3 1.42 -25.79 3.61
C VAL A 3 -0.08 -25.82 3.89
N ALA A 4 -0.49 -25.29 5.03
CA ALA A 4 -1.91 -25.10 5.31
C ALA A 4 -2.45 -24.06 4.32
N THR A 5 -3.21 -24.51 3.33
CA THR A 5 -3.89 -23.61 2.40
C THR A 5 -4.88 -22.75 3.17
N ALA A 6 -4.62 -21.45 3.23
CA ALA A 6 -5.63 -20.51 3.69
C ALA A 6 -6.82 -20.57 2.72
N SER A 7 -8.05 -20.58 3.24
CA SER A 7 -9.25 -20.47 2.39
C SER A 7 -9.10 -19.25 1.48
N ALA A 8 -9.34 -19.43 0.19
CA ALA A 8 -9.30 -18.34 -0.80
C ALA A 8 -10.22 -17.20 -0.32
N ARG A 9 -9.64 -16.12 0.17
CA ARG A 9 -10.35 -14.92 0.61
C ARG A 9 -10.15 -13.85 -0.45
N THR A 10 -11.19 -13.51 -1.18
CA THR A 10 -11.17 -12.33 -2.07
C THR A 10 -11.08 -11.07 -1.23
N LEU A 11 -10.12 -10.20 -1.54
CA LEU A 11 -10.02 -8.89 -0.92
C LEU A 11 -10.74 -7.85 -1.79
N ASN A 12 -11.74 -7.18 -1.23
CA ASN A 12 -12.44 -6.11 -1.92
C ASN A 12 -11.97 -4.74 -1.39
N ILE A 13 -11.44 -3.90 -2.28
CA ILE A 13 -11.07 -2.50 -2.00
C ILE A 13 -12.05 -1.61 -2.78
N GLY A 14 -13.15 -1.24 -2.14
CA GLY A 14 -14.29 -0.66 -2.84
C GLY A 14 -14.78 -1.59 -3.97
N PRO A 15 -14.86 -1.13 -5.22
CA PRO A 15 -15.29 -1.95 -6.36
C PRO A 15 -14.19 -2.88 -6.90
N ILE A 16 -12.95 -2.75 -6.45
CA ILE A 16 -11.83 -3.58 -6.91
C ILE A 16 -11.83 -4.89 -6.13
N ALA A 17 -12.09 -5.99 -6.82
CA ALA A 17 -11.95 -7.33 -6.27
C ALA A 17 -10.56 -7.90 -6.62
N LEU A 18 -9.83 -8.35 -5.61
CA LEU A 18 -8.54 -8.99 -5.74
C LEU A 18 -8.67 -10.46 -5.35
N ASP A 19 -8.40 -11.36 -6.28
CA ASP A 19 -8.44 -12.81 -6.02
C ASP A 19 -7.34 -13.26 -5.06
N VAL A 20 -6.25 -12.51 -5.00
CA VAL A 20 -5.15 -12.69 -4.05
C VAL A 20 -5.09 -11.49 -3.13
N PRO A 21 -5.23 -11.65 -1.80
CA PRO A 21 -5.29 -10.55 -0.84
C PRO A 21 -3.90 -9.96 -0.54
N VAL A 22 -3.15 -9.64 -1.59
CA VAL A 22 -1.76 -9.18 -1.52
C VAL A 22 -1.59 -7.86 -2.28
N VAL A 23 -0.95 -6.90 -1.63
CA VAL A 23 -0.63 -5.59 -2.19
C VAL A 23 0.88 -5.36 -2.18
N LEU A 24 1.45 -4.93 -3.31
CA LEU A 24 2.83 -4.44 -3.34
C LEU A 24 2.89 -3.07 -2.65
N ALA A 25 3.70 -2.97 -1.60
CA ALA A 25 3.91 -1.71 -0.88
C ALA A 25 4.52 -0.63 -1.78
N PRO A 26 4.06 0.62 -1.68
CA PRO A 26 4.73 1.75 -2.30
C PRO A 26 6.12 1.96 -1.68
N MET A 27 7.15 1.95 -2.51
CA MET A 27 8.55 2.11 -2.11
C MET A 27 9.25 3.10 -3.03
N ALA A 28 9.62 4.28 -2.48
CA ALA A 28 10.28 5.35 -3.22
C ALA A 28 11.61 4.88 -3.86
N GLY A 29 11.81 5.18 -5.14
CA GLY A 29 12.95 4.74 -5.91
C GLY A 29 12.93 3.26 -6.34
N ILE A 30 11.87 2.51 -6.01
CA ILE A 30 11.80 1.06 -6.22
C ILE A 30 10.55 0.68 -7.03
N THR A 31 9.35 1.06 -6.58
CA THR A 31 8.10 0.63 -7.21
C THR A 31 7.74 1.47 -8.45
N ASN A 32 8.74 1.68 -9.31
CA ASN A 32 8.53 2.22 -10.65
C ASN A 32 7.77 1.20 -11.54
N THR A 33 7.36 1.64 -12.71
CA THR A 33 6.58 0.85 -13.67
C THR A 33 7.23 -0.50 -13.99
N ALA A 34 8.55 -0.56 -14.17
CA ALA A 34 9.26 -1.79 -14.51
C ALA A 34 9.20 -2.81 -13.37
N PHE A 35 9.41 -2.37 -12.12
CA PHE A 35 9.38 -3.26 -10.97
C PHE A 35 7.95 -3.74 -10.66
N ARG A 36 6.94 -2.85 -10.74
CA ARG A 36 5.53 -3.23 -10.56
C ARG A 36 5.11 -4.27 -11.60
N ARG A 37 5.48 -4.05 -12.87
CA ARG A 37 5.21 -4.99 -13.95
C ARG A 37 5.85 -6.36 -13.66
N LEU A 38 7.13 -6.37 -13.27
CA LEU A 38 7.84 -7.60 -12.96
C LEU A 38 7.17 -8.36 -11.80
N CYS A 39 6.80 -7.69 -10.71
CA CYS A 39 6.09 -8.32 -9.60
C CYS A 39 4.73 -8.87 -10.02
N ARG A 40 4.01 -8.15 -10.89
CA ARG A 40 2.70 -8.55 -11.40
C ARG A 40 2.75 -9.79 -12.28
N GLU A 41 3.80 -9.96 -13.08
CA GLU A 41 4.00 -11.16 -13.91
C GLU A 41 4.05 -12.45 -13.07
N TYR A 42 4.40 -12.34 -11.77
CA TYR A 42 4.47 -13.47 -10.84
C TYR A 42 3.20 -13.74 -10.04
N GLY A 43 2.29 -12.79 -9.91
CA GLY A 43 1.10 -13.00 -9.11
C GLY A 43 0.01 -11.98 -9.36
N ALA A 44 -1.19 -12.25 -8.84
CA ALA A 44 -2.31 -11.34 -8.85
C ALA A 44 -2.33 -10.49 -7.57
N GLY A 45 -2.92 -9.31 -7.63
CA GLY A 45 -3.04 -8.38 -6.51
C GLY A 45 -3.05 -6.93 -6.97
N LEU A 46 -2.75 -6.01 -6.05
CA LEU A 46 -2.66 -4.59 -6.32
C LEU A 46 -1.20 -4.12 -6.19
N TYR A 47 -0.72 -3.33 -7.13
CA TYR A 47 0.66 -2.86 -7.20
C TYR A 47 0.69 -1.34 -7.14
N VAL A 48 1.05 -0.79 -5.95
CA VAL A 48 1.00 0.66 -5.71
C VAL A 48 2.27 1.34 -6.21
N SER A 49 2.12 2.50 -6.86
CA SER A 49 3.25 3.28 -7.36
C SER A 49 4.12 3.84 -6.23
N GLU A 50 5.26 4.42 -6.59
CA GLU A 50 6.01 5.28 -5.67
C GLU A 50 5.15 6.44 -5.20
N MET A 51 5.46 6.99 -4.01
CA MET A 51 4.71 8.13 -3.48
C MET A 51 4.95 9.40 -4.31
N ILE A 52 3.87 10.01 -4.73
CA ILE A 52 3.83 11.22 -5.55
C ILE A 52 3.47 12.42 -4.67
N THR A 53 4.24 13.50 -4.73
CA THR A 53 3.86 14.72 -4.02
C THR A 53 2.67 15.39 -4.71
N SER A 54 1.57 15.59 -3.96
CA SER A 54 0.35 16.24 -4.46
C SER A 54 0.62 17.62 -5.04
N ARG A 55 1.51 18.39 -4.42
CA ARG A 55 1.91 19.73 -4.90
C ARG A 55 2.53 19.68 -6.28
N ALA A 56 3.51 18.80 -6.53
CA ALA A 56 4.16 18.70 -7.83
C ALA A 56 3.21 18.16 -8.92
N LEU A 57 2.23 17.34 -8.54
CA LEU A 57 1.19 16.89 -9.47
C LEU A 57 0.29 18.05 -9.90
N VAL A 58 -0.19 18.86 -8.96
CA VAL A 58 -1.01 20.05 -9.24
C VAL A 58 -0.24 21.05 -10.11
N GLU A 59 1.05 21.22 -9.87
CA GLU A 59 1.94 22.08 -10.65
C GLU A 59 2.37 21.46 -12.00
N ARG A 60 1.89 20.26 -12.34
CA ARG A 60 2.23 19.57 -13.58
C ARG A 60 3.73 19.39 -13.80
N ASN A 61 4.49 19.16 -12.72
CA ASN A 61 5.92 18.94 -12.83
C ASN A 61 6.21 17.74 -13.74
N GLU A 62 7.08 17.92 -14.74
CA GLU A 62 7.35 16.89 -15.76
C GLU A 62 7.81 15.54 -15.17
N THR A 63 8.67 15.56 -14.14
CA THR A 63 9.12 14.33 -13.48
C THR A 63 7.95 13.62 -12.80
N THR A 64 7.08 14.37 -12.13
CA THR A 64 5.87 13.84 -11.49
C THR A 64 4.91 13.27 -12.55
N MET A 65 4.70 13.97 -13.66
CA MET A 65 3.85 13.48 -14.75
C MET A 65 4.39 12.23 -15.44
N ARG A 66 5.71 11.97 -15.37
CA ARG A 66 6.29 10.67 -15.78
C ARG A 66 6.06 9.58 -14.74
N LEU A 67 6.17 9.91 -13.45
CA LEU A 67 6.03 8.95 -12.36
C LEU A 67 4.59 8.40 -12.23
N ILE A 68 3.57 9.16 -12.59
CA ILE A 68 2.17 8.71 -12.55
C ILE A 68 1.78 7.82 -13.73
N ARG A 69 2.67 7.64 -14.72
CA ARG A 69 2.37 6.78 -15.87
C ARG A 69 2.38 5.31 -15.47
N HIS A 70 1.44 4.57 -16.01
CA HIS A 70 1.34 3.13 -15.89
C HIS A 70 1.68 2.47 -17.24
N HIS A 71 2.12 1.23 -17.18
CA HIS A 71 2.22 0.41 -18.38
C HIS A 71 0.81 -0.04 -18.78
N GLU A 72 0.55 -0.22 -20.08
CA GLU A 72 -0.77 -0.62 -20.59
C GLU A 72 -1.31 -1.94 -19.98
N SER A 73 -0.41 -2.82 -19.52
CA SER A 73 -0.78 -4.06 -18.84
C SER A 73 -1.09 -3.88 -17.35
N GLU A 74 -0.90 -2.70 -16.76
CA GLU A 74 -1.18 -2.46 -15.34
C GLU A 74 -2.69 -2.23 -15.12
N THR A 75 -3.39 -3.24 -14.60
CA THR A 75 -4.81 -3.18 -14.20
C THR A 75 -4.98 -3.97 -12.90
N PRO A 76 -5.51 -3.36 -11.81
CA PRO A 76 -5.83 -1.94 -11.68
C PRO A 76 -4.58 -1.06 -11.56
N ARG A 77 -4.68 0.18 -12.05
CA ARG A 77 -3.64 1.21 -11.92
C ARG A 77 -3.75 1.87 -10.54
N SER A 78 -2.66 1.95 -9.80
CA SER A 78 -2.67 2.48 -8.45
C SER A 78 -1.62 3.55 -8.23
N ILE A 79 -2.03 4.72 -7.74
CA ILE A 79 -1.16 5.86 -7.43
C ILE A 79 -1.17 6.16 -5.94
N GLN A 80 0.02 6.30 -5.33
CA GLN A 80 0.13 6.82 -3.97
C GLN A 80 0.48 8.30 -3.97
N LEU A 81 -0.35 9.11 -3.29
CA LEU A 81 -0.11 10.54 -3.04
C LEU A 81 0.41 10.80 -1.63
N TYR A 82 1.19 11.85 -1.46
CA TYR A 82 1.49 12.43 -0.15
C TYR A 82 1.46 13.96 -0.19
N GLY A 83 1.12 14.55 0.94
CA GLY A 83 1.06 16.00 1.12
C GLY A 83 0.65 16.35 2.56
N VAL A 84 0.55 17.64 2.84
CA VAL A 84 0.17 18.17 4.15
C VAL A 84 -0.92 19.25 4.06
N ASP A 85 -1.35 19.57 2.85
CA ASP A 85 -2.38 20.57 2.61
C ASP A 85 -3.64 19.92 2.02
N PRO A 86 -4.80 20.03 2.71
CA PRO A 86 -6.04 19.39 2.28
C PRO A 86 -6.50 19.81 0.88
N HIS A 87 -6.36 21.10 0.57
CA HIS A 87 -6.78 21.63 -0.73
C HIS A 87 -5.91 21.06 -1.87
N THR A 88 -4.58 21.07 -1.71
CA THR A 88 -3.64 20.55 -2.70
C THR A 88 -3.80 19.05 -2.91
N ILE A 89 -4.05 18.26 -1.84
CA ILE A 89 -4.31 16.82 -1.98
C ILE A 89 -5.63 16.58 -2.72
N SER A 90 -6.69 17.28 -2.34
CA SER A 90 -7.98 17.19 -3.00
C SER A 90 -7.91 17.56 -4.49
N GLU A 91 -7.14 18.58 -4.85
CA GLU A 91 -6.93 18.97 -6.24
C GLU A 91 -6.12 17.92 -7.01
N ALA A 92 -5.07 17.36 -6.42
CA ALA A 92 -4.30 16.27 -7.01
C ALA A 92 -5.18 15.03 -7.28
N VAL A 93 -6.07 14.68 -6.33
CA VAL A 93 -7.03 13.59 -6.50
C VAL A 93 -7.99 13.88 -7.66
N ARG A 94 -8.54 15.10 -7.76
CA ARG A 94 -9.41 15.48 -8.89
C ARG A 94 -8.70 15.36 -10.25
N ILE A 95 -7.44 15.76 -10.33
CA ILE A 95 -6.63 15.61 -11.55
C ILE A 95 -6.51 14.14 -11.93
N ILE A 96 -6.18 13.26 -10.96
CA ILE A 96 -6.03 11.81 -11.23
C ILE A 96 -7.34 11.23 -11.76
N VAL A 97 -8.47 11.58 -11.14
CA VAL A 97 -9.80 11.07 -11.54
C VAL A 97 -10.24 11.64 -12.86
N ALA A 98 -10.18 12.97 -13.03
CA ALA A 98 -10.69 13.64 -14.23
C ALA A 98 -9.90 13.29 -15.50
N GLU A 99 -8.62 12.97 -15.37
CA GLU A 99 -7.73 12.63 -16.49
C GLU A 99 -7.49 11.11 -16.61
N ASP A 100 -8.24 10.30 -15.85
CA ASP A 100 -8.18 8.84 -15.88
C ASP A 100 -6.76 8.28 -15.69
N HIS A 101 -6.05 8.82 -14.70
CA HIS A 101 -4.68 8.38 -14.43
C HIS A 101 -4.59 7.12 -13.57
N ALA A 102 -5.61 6.78 -12.78
CA ALA A 102 -5.60 5.60 -11.90
C ALA A 102 -7.01 5.07 -11.60
N ASP A 103 -7.07 3.78 -11.33
CA ASP A 103 -8.27 3.05 -10.89
C ASP A 103 -8.35 2.98 -9.35
N HIS A 104 -7.25 3.32 -8.67
CA HIS A 104 -7.11 3.31 -7.21
C HIS A 104 -6.14 4.40 -6.76
N ILE A 105 -6.46 5.07 -5.65
CA ILE A 105 -5.62 6.11 -5.04
C ILE A 105 -5.31 5.72 -3.60
N ASP A 106 -4.05 5.81 -3.20
CA ASP A 106 -3.61 5.60 -1.82
C ASP A 106 -2.99 6.87 -1.24
N LEU A 107 -3.23 7.18 0.04
CA LEU A 107 -2.60 8.30 0.73
C LEU A 107 -1.52 7.82 1.70
N ASN A 108 -0.35 8.44 1.63
CA ASN A 108 0.80 8.10 2.47
C ASN A 108 0.78 8.84 3.81
N PHE A 109 0.56 8.08 4.88
CA PHE A 109 0.71 8.51 6.27
C PHE A 109 1.73 7.63 7.03
N GLY A 110 2.65 6.99 6.30
CA GLY A 110 3.61 6.07 6.90
C GLY A 110 5.08 6.37 6.59
N CYS A 111 5.40 7.34 5.74
CA CYS A 111 6.79 7.67 5.41
C CYS A 111 7.53 8.23 6.64
N PRO A 112 8.60 7.57 7.15
CA PRO A 112 9.30 8.01 8.35
C PRO A 112 10.47 8.96 8.05
N VAL A 113 10.76 9.23 6.76
CA VAL A 113 11.95 9.97 6.35
C VAL A 113 11.91 11.41 6.84
N PRO A 114 12.99 11.93 7.48
CA PRO A 114 13.02 13.28 8.05
C PRO A 114 12.66 14.40 7.08
N LYS A 115 12.97 14.26 5.80
CA LYS A 115 12.58 15.21 4.74
C LYS A 115 11.05 15.39 4.64
N VAL A 116 10.28 14.36 4.99
CA VAL A 116 8.81 14.36 4.96
C VAL A 116 8.25 14.72 6.35
N THR A 117 8.73 14.05 7.41
CA THR A 117 8.18 14.19 8.77
C THR A 117 8.46 15.55 9.40
N ARG A 118 9.62 16.18 9.15
CA ARG A 118 9.92 17.55 9.61
C ARG A 118 8.95 18.60 9.04
N LYS A 119 8.32 18.32 7.93
CA LYS A 119 7.27 19.16 7.32
C LYS A 119 5.86 18.80 7.83
N GLY A 120 5.77 17.88 8.77
CA GLY A 120 4.51 17.41 9.35
C GLY A 120 3.76 16.41 8.47
N GLY A 121 4.42 15.82 7.45
CA GLY A 121 3.84 14.82 6.56
C GLY A 121 4.19 13.39 6.92
N GLY A 122 3.73 12.44 6.13
CA GLY A 122 4.00 11.01 6.33
C GLY A 122 3.55 10.54 7.71
N ALA A 123 4.39 9.81 8.43
CA ALA A 123 4.06 9.22 9.72
C ALA A 123 3.81 10.24 10.86
N ALA A 124 4.21 11.51 10.68
CA ALA A 124 3.95 12.57 11.66
C ALA A 124 2.56 13.20 11.51
N LEU A 125 1.90 13.04 10.36
CA LEU A 125 0.65 13.74 10.07
C LEU A 125 -0.54 13.25 10.91
N PRO A 126 -0.74 11.94 11.17
CA PRO A 126 -1.85 11.46 11.98
C PRO A 126 -1.87 12.01 13.42
N TRP A 127 -0.73 12.46 13.95
CA TRP A 127 -0.67 13.16 15.24
C TRP A 127 -1.45 14.48 15.27
N LYS A 128 -1.63 15.08 14.09
CA LYS A 128 -2.48 16.27 13.90
C LYS A 128 -3.88 15.81 13.47
N SER A 129 -4.63 15.21 14.39
CA SER A 129 -5.90 14.50 14.10
C SER A 129 -6.88 15.32 13.26
N SER A 130 -7.09 16.60 13.59
CA SER A 130 -7.98 17.48 12.83
C SER A 130 -7.51 17.69 11.38
N LEU A 131 -6.22 17.88 11.16
CA LEU A 131 -5.65 18.05 9.82
C LEU A 131 -5.73 16.72 9.04
N PHE A 132 -5.43 15.60 9.70
CA PHE A 132 -5.55 14.26 9.12
C PHE A 132 -6.98 14.00 8.62
N SER A 133 -7.98 14.22 9.49
CA SER A 133 -9.39 14.04 9.13
C SER A 133 -9.82 14.94 7.98
N GLN A 134 -9.40 16.22 7.97
CA GLN A 134 -9.68 17.13 6.87
C GLN A 134 -9.09 16.65 5.54
N ILE A 135 -7.84 16.18 5.54
CA ILE A 135 -7.17 15.66 4.35
C ILE A 135 -7.91 14.45 3.81
N VAL A 136 -8.17 13.45 4.67
CA VAL A 136 -8.81 12.20 4.24
C VAL A 136 -10.22 12.46 3.73
N THR A 137 -11.04 13.21 4.47
CA THR A 137 -12.42 13.54 4.07
C THR A 137 -12.47 14.28 2.73
N GLN A 138 -11.60 15.27 2.53
CA GLN A 138 -11.59 16.02 1.27
C GLN A 138 -11.07 15.17 0.10
N ALA A 139 -10.10 14.29 0.35
CA ALA A 139 -9.57 13.37 -0.66
C ALA A 139 -10.63 12.34 -1.08
N VAL A 140 -11.31 11.69 -0.13
CA VAL A 140 -12.40 10.75 -0.41
C VAL A 140 -13.51 11.42 -1.22
N LYS A 141 -13.94 12.62 -0.81
CA LYS A 141 -14.93 13.39 -1.56
C LYS A 141 -14.48 13.73 -3.00
N ALA A 142 -13.19 14.01 -3.18
CA ALA A 142 -12.63 14.33 -4.49
C ALA A 142 -12.44 13.08 -5.39
N ALA A 143 -12.25 11.92 -4.78
CA ALA A 143 -12.08 10.64 -5.49
C ALA A 143 -13.40 10.13 -6.12
N GLY A 144 -14.55 10.50 -5.53
CA GLY A 144 -15.86 10.04 -6.02
C GLY A 144 -15.94 8.53 -6.00
N ASP A 145 -16.13 7.91 -7.17
CA ASP A 145 -16.27 6.45 -7.32
C ASP A 145 -14.92 5.71 -7.35
N VAL A 146 -13.80 6.43 -7.48
CA VAL A 146 -12.46 5.82 -7.44
C VAL A 146 -12.12 5.47 -5.99
N PRO A 147 -11.84 4.19 -5.66
CA PRO A 147 -11.54 3.78 -4.30
C PRO A 147 -10.26 4.46 -3.80
N LEU A 148 -10.35 5.04 -2.60
CA LEU A 148 -9.25 5.70 -1.94
C LEU A 148 -8.91 4.96 -0.65
N THR A 149 -7.63 4.62 -0.49
CA THR A 149 -7.08 3.96 0.71
C THR A 149 -6.07 4.83 1.43
N ILE A 150 -5.70 4.41 2.63
CA ILE A 150 -4.58 5.01 3.34
C ILE A 150 -3.57 3.95 3.76
N LYS A 151 -2.28 4.34 3.75
CA LYS A 151 -1.22 3.53 4.34
C LYS A 151 -0.51 4.32 5.43
N MET A 152 -0.48 3.77 6.66
CA MET A 152 0.06 4.44 7.84
C MET A 152 1.04 3.57 8.64
N ARG A 153 1.68 4.16 9.64
CA ARG A 153 2.45 3.49 10.71
C ARG A 153 1.71 3.57 12.04
N LYS A 154 2.19 2.83 13.06
CA LYS A 154 1.61 2.83 14.42
C LYS A 154 1.57 4.24 15.05
N GLY A 155 2.51 5.08 14.69
CA GLY A 155 2.70 6.42 15.24
C GLY A 155 4.10 6.95 14.98
N ILE A 156 4.50 7.97 15.74
CA ILE A 156 5.81 8.60 15.65
C ILE A 156 6.86 7.76 16.39
N ASP A 157 6.57 7.42 17.63
CA ASP A 157 7.38 6.63 18.55
C ASP A 157 6.46 5.85 19.52
N PRO A 158 6.98 5.06 20.46
CA PRO A 158 6.15 4.28 21.40
C PRO A 158 5.22 5.13 22.29
N ASP A 159 5.60 6.37 22.58
CA ASP A 159 4.81 7.28 23.45
C ASP A 159 3.75 8.07 22.65
N HIS A 160 3.86 8.06 21.30
CA HIS A 160 2.99 8.83 20.40
C HIS A 160 2.38 7.91 19.34
N LEU A 161 1.58 6.95 19.80
CA LEU A 161 0.83 6.04 18.92
C LEU A 161 -0.42 6.74 18.40
N THR A 162 -0.73 6.57 17.11
CA THR A 162 -1.85 7.27 16.44
C THR A 162 -2.75 6.33 15.66
N PHE A 163 -2.37 5.07 15.47
CA PHE A 163 -2.98 4.19 14.49
C PHE A 163 -4.46 3.86 14.75
N LEU A 164 -4.88 3.77 16.03
CA LEU A 164 -6.28 3.47 16.35
C LEU A 164 -7.20 4.66 16.04
N ASP A 165 -6.82 5.86 16.49
CA ASP A 165 -7.62 7.07 16.26
C ASP A 165 -7.61 7.46 14.78
N ALA A 166 -6.45 7.33 14.11
CA ALA A 166 -6.33 7.58 12.68
C ALA A 166 -7.13 6.54 11.86
N GLY A 167 -7.14 5.27 12.29
CA GLY A 167 -7.92 4.22 11.66
C GLY A 167 -9.42 4.52 11.70
N ARG A 168 -9.95 4.83 12.88
CA ARG A 168 -11.37 5.20 13.04
C ARG A 168 -11.73 6.46 12.24
N ALA A 169 -10.89 7.49 12.31
CA ALA A 169 -11.13 8.72 11.55
C ALA A 169 -11.10 8.51 10.03
N ALA A 170 -10.27 7.58 9.54
CA ALA A 170 -10.23 7.22 8.13
C ALA A 170 -11.47 6.39 7.72
N GLU A 171 -11.89 5.44 8.55
CA GLU A 171 -13.14 4.68 8.36
C GLU A 171 -14.34 5.63 8.30
N ASP A 172 -14.48 6.54 9.26
CA ASP A 172 -15.54 7.56 9.30
C ASP A 172 -15.53 8.48 8.07
N ALA A 173 -14.36 8.75 7.52
CA ALA A 173 -14.22 9.55 6.31
C ALA A 173 -14.57 8.78 5.02
N GLY A 174 -14.76 7.45 5.08
CA GLY A 174 -15.18 6.62 3.96
C GLY A 174 -14.04 6.11 3.08
N VAL A 175 -12.85 5.84 3.63
CA VAL A 175 -11.79 5.15 2.86
C VAL A 175 -12.20 3.73 2.51
N SER A 176 -11.64 3.19 1.43
CA SER A 176 -11.98 1.85 0.94
C SER A 176 -11.13 0.73 1.57
N ALA A 177 -10.01 1.04 2.19
CA ALA A 177 -9.19 0.13 3.02
C ALA A 177 -8.11 0.91 3.79
N ILE A 178 -7.55 0.28 4.83
CA ILE A 178 -6.49 0.84 5.65
C ILE A 178 -5.33 -0.15 5.75
N ALA A 179 -4.12 0.27 5.38
CA ALA A 179 -2.91 -0.52 5.53
C ALA A 179 -2.05 -0.02 6.69
N LEU A 180 -1.71 -0.92 7.63
CA LEU A 180 -0.87 -0.59 8.79
C LEU A 180 0.50 -1.24 8.70
N HIS A 181 1.56 -0.44 8.58
CA HIS A 181 2.90 -0.92 8.88
C HIS A 181 3.10 -0.93 10.41
N ALA A 182 3.27 -2.12 10.95
CA ALA A 182 3.27 -2.38 12.39
C ALA A 182 4.58 -1.97 13.09
N ARG A 183 5.14 -0.81 12.72
CA ARG A 183 6.26 -0.10 13.35
C ARG A 183 5.93 1.37 13.51
N THR A 184 6.56 2.03 14.47
CA THR A 184 6.55 3.50 14.58
C THR A 184 7.51 4.14 13.56
N ALA A 185 7.45 5.45 13.42
CA ALA A 185 8.40 6.18 12.57
C ALA A 185 9.83 6.08 13.10
N SER A 186 10.03 6.17 14.43
CA SER A 186 11.34 6.13 15.08
C SER A 186 12.04 4.77 14.94
N GLU A 187 11.29 3.68 14.86
CA GLU A 187 11.83 2.34 14.62
C GLU A 187 12.38 2.17 13.20
N PHE A 188 11.96 2.97 12.25
CA PHE A 188 12.28 2.80 10.83
C PHE A 188 12.04 1.35 10.35
N TYR A 189 13.07 0.52 10.40
CA TYR A 189 13.07 -0.90 10.02
C TYR A 189 13.80 -1.78 11.02
N SER A 190 14.16 -1.23 12.19
CA SER A 190 14.81 -1.98 13.27
C SER A 190 13.82 -2.86 14.03
N GLY A 191 14.33 -3.84 14.75
CA GLY A 191 13.51 -4.76 15.52
C GLY A 191 12.52 -5.56 14.66
N PHE A 192 11.41 -5.95 15.28
CA PHE A 192 10.32 -6.68 14.62
C PHE A 192 9.07 -5.83 14.54
N ALA A 193 8.28 -6.04 13.48
CA ALA A 193 6.96 -5.45 13.37
C ALA A 193 6.02 -6.04 14.42
N ASP A 194 5.35 -5.19 15.15
CA ASP A 194 4.40 -5.59 16.18
C ASP A 194 3.03 -5.93 15.56
N TRP A 195 2.88 -7.19 15.16
CA TRP A 195 1.65 -7.64 14.50
C TRP A 195 0.40 -7.52 15.38
N ASN A 196 0.54 -7.44 16.72
CA ASN A 196 -0.61 -7.23 17.61
C ASN A 196 -1.33 -5.92 17.27
N ALA A 197 -0.57 -4.86 16.94
CA ALA A 197 -1.17 -3.59 16.54
C ALA A 197 -2.05 -3.70 15.27
N ILE A 198 -1.75 -4.65 14.37
CA ILE A 198 -2.62 -4.93 13.20
C ILE A 198 -3.94 -5.53 13.68
N GLY A 199 -3.89 -6.50 14.59
CA GLY A 199 -5.08 -7.11 15.20
C GLY A 199 -5.92 -6.09 15.98
N GLU A 200 -5.28 -5.21 16.76
CA GLU A 200 -5.96 -4.12 17.48
C GLU A 200 -6.67 -3.17 16.50
N LEU A 201 -6.00 -2.81 15.40
CA LEU A 201 -6.62 -1.97 14.38
C LEU A 201 -7.80 -2.69 13.71
N LYS A 202 -7.66 -3.98 13.40
CA LYS A 202 -8.73 -4.81 12.82
C LYS A 202 -9.97 -4.90 13.71
N GLN A 203 -9.76 -4.93 15.03
CA GLN A 203 -10.88 -4.89 16.00
C GLN A 203 -11.52 -3.50 16.11
N ALA A 204 -10.74 -2.44 15.90
CA ALA A 204 -11.20 -1.06 16.01
C ALA A 204 -11.89 -0.52 14.76
N VAL A 205 -11.57 -1.10 13.59
CA VAL A 205 -12.07 -0.75 12.26
C VAL A 205 -12.86 -1.94 11.71
N THR A 206 -14.15 -1.78 11.46
CA THR A 206 -15.05 -2.90 11.19
C THR A 206 -15.75 -2.85 9.83
N SER A 207 -15.83 -1.67 9.22
CA SER A 207 -16.58 -1.48 7.97
C SER A 207 -15.72 -1.53 6.70
N VAL A 208 -14.40 -1.44 6.85
CA VAL A 208 -13.44 -1.47 5.72
C VAL A 208 -12.33 -2.48 5.97
N PRO A 209 -11.73 -3.05 4.92
CA PRO A 209 -10.60 -3.97 5.05
C PRO A 209 -9.40 -3.32 5.74
N VAL A 210 -8.75 -4.09 6.62
CA VAL A 210 -7.46 -3.76 7.24
C VAL A 210 -6.37 -4.66 6.67
N LEU A 211 -5.30 -4.06 6.15
CA LEU A 211 -4.19 -4.76 5.53
C LEU A 211 -2.95 -4.70 6.43
N GLY A 212 -2.38 -5.86 6.73
CA GLY A 212 -1.18 -5.98 7.56
C GLY A 212 0.11 -5.76 6.76
N ASN A 213 1.07 -5.03 7.34
CA ASN A 213 2.38 -4.80 6.74
C ASN A 213 3.50 -4.83 7.78
N GLY A 214 4.61 -5.43 7.42
CA GLY A 214 5.84 -5.52 8.20
C GLY A 214 6.31 -6.96 8.37
N ASP A 215 7.58 -7.20 8.05
CA ASP A 215 8.30 -8.48 8.20
C ASP A 215 7.64 -9.67 7.50
N ILE A 216 7.14 -9.44 6.30
CA ILE A 216 6.69 -10.49 5.37
C ILE A 216 7.85 -10.77 4.41
N TRP A 217 8.52 -11.90 4.61
CA TRP A 217 9.67 -12.36 3.84
C TRP A 217 9.37 -13.63 3.04
N SER A 218 8.27 -14.32 3.37
CA SER A 218 7.81 -15.55 2.74
C SER A 218 6.27 -15.56 2.67
N ALA A 219 5.73 -16.49 1.90
CA ALA A 219 4.29 -16.74 1.86
C ALA A 219 3.76 -17.19 3.25
N ASP A 220 4.54 -18.01 3.95
CA ASP A 220 4.18 -18.46 5.32
C ASP A 220 4.05 -17.28 6.30
N ASP A 221 4.87 -16.23 6.16
CA ASP A 221 4.75 -15.03 6.99
C ASP A 221 3.42 -14.31 6.72
N ALA A 222 3.01 -14.22 5.47
CA ALA A 222 1.74 -13.59 5.09
C ALA A 222 0.54 -14.37 5.64
N VAL A 223 0.53 -15.69 5.47
CA VAL A 223 -0.51 -16.56 6.00
C VAL A 223 -0.57 -16.46 7.53
N ARG A 224 0.58 -16.52 8.19
CA ARG A 224 0.68 -16.40 9.65
C ARG A 224 0.20 -15.03 10.15
N MET A 225 0.56 -13.94 9.48
CA MET A 225 0.08 -12.59 9.83
C MET A 225 -1.44 -12.55 9.78
N MET A 226 -2.07 -13.02 8.70
CA MET A 226 -3.52 -13.01 8.58
C MET A 226 -4.20 -13.90 9.63
N GLN A 227 -3.63 -15.06 9.94
CA GLN A 227 -4.15 -15.96 10.99
C GLN A 227 -4.05 -15.34 12.39
N GLN A 228 -2.96 -14.64 12.70
CA GLN A 228 -2.74 -14.05 14.02
C GLN A 228 -3.51 -12.77 14.27
N THR A 229 -3.76 -11.99 13.22
CA THR A 229 -4.31 -10.63 13.34
C THR A 229 -5.73 -10.50 12.80
N ASP A 230 -6.23 -11.53 12.11
CA ASP A 230 -7.51 -11.53 11.36
C ASP A 230 -7.61 -10.38 10.32
N CYS A 231 -6.48 -9.81 9.89
CA CYS A 231 -6.49 -8.81 8.83
C CYS A 231 -6.96 -9.41 7.51
N ASP A 232 -7.50 -8.56 6.63
CA ASP A 232 -8.18 -8.99 5.40
C ASP A 232 -7.22 -9.26 4.24
N GLY A 233 -5.98 -8.79 4.36
CA GLY A 233 -4.93 -8.99 3.37
C GLY A 233 -3.59 -8.45 3.88
N VAL A 234 -2.57 -8.56 3.04
CA VAL A 234 -1.20 -8.18 3.40
C VAL A 234 -0.58 -7.22 2.40
N VAL A 235 0.30 -6.36 2.90
CA VAL A 235 1.10 -5.45 2.08
C VAL A 235 2.57 -5.86 2.16
N VAL A 236 3.16 -6.24 1.02
CA VAL A 236 4.53 -6.75 0.93
C VAL A 236 5.47 -5.65 0.44
N GLY A 237 6.51 -5.36 1.22
CA GLY A 237 7.55 -4.38 0.88
C GLY A 237 8.89 -5.05 0.64
N ARG A 238 9.84 -4.86 1.55
CA ARG A 238 11.23 -5.31 1.44
C ARG A 238 11.43 -6.80 1.13
N GLY A 239 10.48 -7.65 1.51
CA GLY A 239 10.55 -9.09 1.25
C GLY A 239 10.61 -9.47 -0.22
N CYS A 240 10.06 -8.65 -1.12
CA CYS A 240 10.09 -8.90 -2.56
C CYS A 240 11.30 -8.27 -3.27
N LEU A 241 12.18 -7.53 -2.56
CA LEU A 241 13.37 -6.91 -3.16
C LEU A 241 14.36 -7.99 -3.62
N GLY A 242 14.69 -7.98 -4.92
CA GLY A 242 15.48 -9.03 -5.54
C GLY A 242 14.79 -10.39 -5.66
N ARG A 243 13.51 -10.47 -5.25
CA ARG A 243 12.70 -11.69 -5.25
C ARG A 243 11.26 -11.42 -5.74
N PRO A 244 11.04 -10.90 -6.96
CA PRO A 244 9.69 -10.59 -7.45
C PRO A 244 8.81 -11.85 -7.53
N TRP A 245 9.39 -13.05 -7.67
CA TRP A 245 8.69 -14.34 -7.63
C TRP A 245 7.99 -14.64 -6.30
N LEU A 246 8.30 -13.90 -5.22
CA LEU A 246 7.55 -14.00 -3.96
C LEU A 246 6.05 -13.78 -4.17
N PHE A 247 5.64 -12.97 -5.16
CA PHE A 247 4.23 -12.78 -5.48
C PHE A 247 3.58 -14.05 -6.03
N GLY A 248 4.33 -14.91 -6.73
CA GLY A 248 3.87 -16.24 -7.15
C GLY A 248 3.68 -17.18 -5.95
N GLU A 249 4.66 -17.22 -5.03
CA GLU A 249 4.56 -18.01 -3.79
C GLU A 249 3.35 -17.56 -2.95
N LEU A 250 3.09 -16.26 -2.87
CA LEU A 250 1.94 -15.70 -2.17
C LEU A 250 0.62 -16.05 -2.87
N ALA A 251 0.55 -15.93 -4.20
CA ALA A 251 -0.64 -16.28 -4.96
C ALA A 251 -1.02 -17.75 -4.76
N GLU A 252 -0.04 -18.65 -4.82
CA GLU A 252 -0.23 -20.09 -4.57
C GLU A 252 -0.70 -20.35 -3.13
N ALA A 253 -0.10 -19.71 -2.13
CA ALA A 253 -0.48 -19.87 -0.73
C ALA A 253 -1.92 -19.41 -0.42
N PHE A 254 -2.45 -18.46 -1.20
CA PHE A 254 -3.82 -17.99 -1.10
C PHE A 254 -4.78 -18.66 -2.09
N GLY A 255 -4.35 -19.75 -2.74
CA GLY A 255 -5.22 -20.63 -3.53
C GLY A 255 -5.47 -20.16 -4.97
N ALA A 256 -4.71 -19.20 -5.48
CA ALA A 256 -4.70 -18.90 -6.90
C ALA A 256 -4.01 -20.05 -7.69
N GLU A 257 -4.50 -20.33 -8.88
CA GLU A 257 -3.81 -21.27 -9.76
C GLU A 257 -2.38 -20.79 -10.02
N SER A 258 -1.40 -21.69 -9.85
CA SER A 258 0.01 -21.36 -10.09
C SER A 258 0.18 -20.91 -11.54
N VAL A 259 0.70 -19.70 -11.72
CA VAL A 259 1.13 -19.27 -13.06
C VAL A 259 2.31 -20.15 -13.44
N SER A 260 2.09 -21.06 -14.40
CA SER A 260 3.13 -21.96 -14.91
C SER A 260 4.25 -21.12 -15.53
N TYR A 261 5.36 -21.00 -14.81
CA TYR A 261 6.56 -20.34 -15.35
C TYR A 261 7.22 -21.27 -16.35
N THR A 262 7.00 -21.04 -17.64
CA THR A 262 7.96 -21.45 -18.65
C THR A 262 9.22 -20.64 -18.43
N HIS A 263 10.31 -21.32 -18.11
CA HIS A 263 11.63 -20.79 -17.80
C HIS A 263 11.96 -19.51 -18.57
N LEU A 264 12.19 -18.40 -17.86
CA LEU A 264 13.00 -17.31 -18.37
C LEU A 264 14.45 -17.82 -18.42
N THR A 265 14.82 -18.47 -19.51
CA THR A 265 16.22 -18.67 -19.83
C THR A 265 16.79 -17.29 -20.12
N LEU A 266 17.60 -16.77 -19.19
CA LEU A 266 18.47 -15.64 -19.47
C LEU A 266 19.28 -16.03 -20.72
N PRO A 267 19.32 -15.20 -21.78
CA PRO A 267 20.20 -15.44 -22.88
C PRO A 267 21.63 -15.40 -22.34
N THR A 268 22.26 -16.57 -22.19
CA THR A 268 23.69 -16.69 -21.99
C THR A 268 24.35 -16.30 -23.30
N THR A 269 24.63 -15.00 -23.48
CA THR A 269 25.61 -14.57 -24.47
C THR A 269 26.99 -14.92 -23.91
N PRO A 270 27.75 -15.83 -24.53
CA PRO A 270 29.13 -15.99 -24.16
C PRO A 270 29.85 -14.70 -24.53
N TYR A 271 30.48 -14.05 -23.56
CA TYR A 271 31.47 -13.02 -23.83
C TYR A 271 32.64 -13.70 -24.57
N VAL A 272 32.84 -13.32 -25.84
CA VAL A 272 34.08 -13.55 -26.58
C VAL A 272 34.96 -12.31 -26.41
#